data_12496b6e1c38f50efb741375c181fe4a
#
_entry.id   12496b6e1c38f50efb741375c181fe4a
#
_cell.length_a   1.000
_cell.length_b   1.000
_cell.length_c   1.000
_cell.angle_alpha   90.00
_cell.angle_beta   90.00
_cell.angle_gamma   90.00
#
_symmetry.space_group_name_H-M   'P 1'
#
loop_
_entity.id
_entity.type
_entity.pdbx_description
1 polymer ?
#
loop_
_entity_poly.entity_id
_entity_poly.type
_entity_poly.pdbx_seq_one_letter_code
_entity_poly.pdbx_strand_id
1 'polypeptide(L)' 'MTLIEAQEGQEYTIQQIQTNDEELNSFLFSLGCYSGEKITVVSRKKSNCVISIKEARYSIDSQLAQAIVV' A
#
# COMPACT_ATOMS: atom_id res chain seq x y z
N MET A 1 -7.89 8.71 3.53
CA MET A 1 -6.45 8.91 3.67
C MET A 1 -5.69 7.89 2.85
N THR A 2 -4.43 8.12 2.60
CA THR A 2 -3.60 7.19 1.85
C THR A 2 -2.62 6.50 2.78
N LEU A 3 -1.91 5.52 2.25
CA LEU A 3 -0.94 4.76 3.03
C LEU A 3 0.22 5.62 3.52
N ILE A 4 0.46 6.75 2.86
CA ILE A 4 1.46 7.73 3.31
C ILE A 4 1.19 8.19 4.74
N GLU A 5 -0.09 8.31 5.10
CA GLU A 5 -0.52 8.82 6.40
C GLU A 5 -0.74 7.73 7.44
N ALA A 6 -0.62 6.46 7.03
CA ALA A 6 -0.89 5.33 7.90
C ALA A 6 0.19 5.19 8.97
N GLN A 7 -0.21 4.77 10.15
CA GLN A 7 0.73 4.56 11.26
C GLN A 7 1.40 3.20 11.15
N GLU A 8 2.69 3.14 11.46
CA GLU A 8 3.42 1.88 11.49
C GLU A 8 2.77 0.93 12.49
N GLY A 9 2.70 -0.34 12.09
CA GLY A 9 2.20 -1.40 12.97
C GLY A 9 0.69 -1.52 13.04
N GLN A 10 -0.04 -0.57 12.47
CA GLN A 10 -1.50 -0.61 12.49
C GLN A 10 -2.03 -1.21 11.20
N GLU A 11 -3.02 -2.09 11.31
CA GLU A 11 -3.65 -2.70 10.15
C GLU A 11 -4.76 -1.79 9.64
N TYR A 12 -4.82 -1.66 8.32
CA TYR A 12 -5.87 -0.89 7.63
C TYR A 12 -6.53 -1.75 6.58
N THR A 13 -7.73 -1.35 6.17
CA THR A 13 -8.42 -1.99 5.06
C THR A 13 -8.29 -1.10 3.83
N ILE A 14 -7.83 -1.67 2.73
CA ILE A 14 -7.70 -0.93 1.48
C ILE A 14 -9.09 -0.60 0.96
N GLN A 15 -9.34 0.68 0.69
CA GLN A 15 -10.61 1.15 0.15
C GLN A 15 -10.59 1.12 -1.38
N GLN A 16 -9.51 1.60 -1.97
CA GLN A 16 -9.35 1.61 -3.42
C GLN A 16 -7.91 1.93 -3.77
N ILE A 17 -7.55 1.66 -5.02
CA ILE A 17 -6.31 2.13 -5.59
C ILE A 17 -6.65 3.32 -6.47
N GLN A 18 -6.11 4.47 -6.14
CA GLN A 18 -6.45 5.72 -6.82
C GLN A 18 -5.27 6.21 -7.64
N THR A 19 -5.25 5.88 -8.92
CA THR A 19 -4.20 6.27 -9.84
C THR A 19 -4.72 6.22 -11.26
N ASN A 20 -4.15 7.07 -12.12
CA ASN A 20 -4.41 7.03 -13.56
C ASN A 20 -3.38 6.19 -14.31
N ASP A 21 -2.40 5.66 -13.59
CA ASP A 21 -1.33 4.86 -14.17
C ASP A 21 -1.71 3.39 -14.12
N GLU A 22 -2.02 2.81 -15.29
CA GLU A 22 -2.47 1.43 -15.36
C GLU A 22 -1.38 0.44 -14.96
N GLU A 23 -0.12 0.76 -15.25
CA GLU A 23 0.98 -0.11 -14.87
C GLU A 23 1.14 -0.16 -13.36
N LEU A 24 1.03 1.00 -12.71
CA LEU A 24 1.11 1.10 -11.27
C LEU A 24 -0.06 0.33 -10.62
N ASN A 25 -1.25 0.49 -11.17
CA ASN A 25 -2.42 -0.20 -10.67
C ASN A 25 -2.26 -1.72 -10.80
N SER A 26 -1.80 -2.18 -11.96
CA SER A 26 -1.57 -3.61 -12.19
C SER A 26 -0.51 -4.17 -11.27
N PHE A 27 0.56 -3.41 -11.04
CA PHE A 27 1.62 -3.82 -10.13
C PHE A 27 1.09 -4.02 -8.73
N LEU A 28 0.35 -3.04 -8.21
CA LEU A 28 -0.22 -3.13 -6.88
C LEU A 28 -1.21 -4.30 -6.78
N PHE A 29 -2.01 -4.49 -7.81
CA PHE A 29 -2.94 -5.62 -7.84
C PHE A 29 -2.21 -6.95 -7.76
N SER A 30 -1.07 -7.06 -8.43
CA SER A 30 -0.26 -8.29 -8.41
C SER A 30 0.31 -8.60 -7.03
N LEU A 31 0.49 -7.58 -6.20
CA LEU A 31 0.93 -7.77 -4.82
C LEU A 31 -0.22 -8.15 -3.89
N GLY A 32 -1.44 -8.03 -4.36
CA GLY A 32 -2.62 -8.26 -3.52
C GLY A 32 -3.24 -6.98 -2.98
N CYS A 33 -2.82 -5.82 -3.49
CA CYS A 33 -3.33 -4.53 -3.02
C CYS A 33 -4.58 -4.15 -3.79
N TYR A 34 -5.73 -4.53 -3.26
CA TYR A 34 -7.01 -4.17 -3.87
C TYR A 34 -8.06 -4.02 -2.78
N SER A 35 -9.20 -3.45 -3.16
CA SER A 35 -10.27 -3.10 -2.24
C SER A 35 -10.68 -4.29 -1.37
N GLY A 36 -10.80 -4.05 -0.08
CA GLY A 36 -11.21 -5.06 0.89
C GLY A 36 -10.07 -5.81 1.55
N GLU A 37 -8.86 -5.70 1.03
CA GLU A 37 -7.72 -6.41 1.61
C GLU A 37 -7.13 -5.64 2.78
N LYS A 38 -6.55 -6.37 3.73
CA LYS A 38 -5.88 -5.76 4.87
C LYS A 38 -4.42 -5.49 4.54
N ILE A 39 -3.93 -4.36 5.02
CA ILE A 39 -2.56 -3.94 4.78
C ILE A 39 -1.99 -3.29 6.04
N THR A 40 -0.73 -3.56 6.31
CA THR A 40 -0.03 -2.97 7.45
C THR A 40 1.27 -2.35 6.96
N VAL A 41 1.58 -1.14 7.42
CA VAL A 41 2.90 -0.55 7.20
C VAL A 41 3.80 -1.09 8.30
N VAL A 42 4.73 -1.95 7.94
CA VAL A 42 5.64 -2.57 8.89
C VAL A 42 6.70 -1.57 9.34
N SER A 43 7.25 -0.84 8.38
CA SER A 43 8.22 0.22 8.68
C SER A 43 8.17 1.26 7.58
N ARG A 44 8.51 2.49 7.95
CA ARG A 44 8.51 3.61 7.01
C ARG A 44 9.88 4.23 6.99
N LYS A 45 10.40 4.45 5.78
CA LYS A 45 11.64 5.16 5.56
C LYS A 45 11.37 6.42 4.76
N LYS A 46 12.42 7.19 4.50
CA LYS A 46 12.29 8.51 3.92
C LYS A 46 11.54 8.54 2.58
N SER A 47 11.81 7.58 1.71
CA SER A 47 11.21 7.55 0.38
C SER A 47 10.49 6.23 0.07
N ASN A 48 10.46 5.30 1.01
CA ASN A 48 9.75 4.04 0.80
C ASN A 48 9.27 3.46 2.12
N CYS A 49 8.47 2.41 2.02
CA CYS A 49 8.00 1.71 3.21
C CYS A 49 7.89 0.22 2.91
N VAL A 50 7.98 -0.57 3.98
CA VAL A 50 7.74 -2.01 3.91
C VAL A 50 6.31 -2.24 4.34
N ILE A 51 5.56 -2.93 3.50
CA ILE A 51 4.17 -3.27 3.79
C ILE A 51 4.02 -4.77 3.95
N SER A 52 3.03 -5.16 4.72
CA SER A 52 2.65 -6.56 4.86
C SER A 52 1.24 -6.73 4.32
N ILE A 53 1.06 -7.68 3.42
CA ILE A 53 -0.24 -8.01 2.86
C ILE A 53 -0.26 -9.50 2.52
N LYS A 54 -1.34 -10.20 2.93
CA LYS A 54 -1.50 -11.63 2.68
C LYS A 54 -0.27 -12.45 3.09
N GLU A 55 0.27 -12.13 4.27
CA GLU A 55 1.43 -12.81 4.85
C GLU A 55 2.74 -12.62 4.09
N ALA A 56 2.76 -11.72 3.12
CA ALA A 56 3.97 -11.38 2.38
C ALA A 56 4.35 -9.95 2.69
N ARG A 57 5.63 -9.63 2.52
CA ARG A 57 6.15 -8.30 2.75
C ARG A 57 6.77 -7.76 1.48
N TYR A 58 6.51 -6.49 1.21
CA TYR A 58 7.02 -5.82 0.02
C TYR A 58 7.53 -4.44 0.40
N SER A 59 8.56 -3.99 -0.31
CA SER A 59 9.04 -2.62 -0.18
C SER A 59 8.45 -1.83 -1.34
N ILE A 60 7.77 -0.74 -1.03
CA ILE A 60 7.17 0.14 -2.05
C ILE A 60 7.63 1.56 -1.82
N ASP A 61 7.68 2.34 -2.90
CA ASP A 61 8.06 3.74 -2.78
C ASP A 61 6.86 4.61 -2.42
N SER A 62 7.11 5.89 -2.20
CA SER A 62 6.06 6.82 -1.79
C SER A 62 5.01 7.03 -2.86
N GLN A 63 5.39 6.92 -4.13
CA GLN A 63 4.43 7.06 -5.23
C GLN A 63 3.40 5.93 -5.20
N LEU A 64 3.86 4.71 -4.95
CA LEU A 64 2.95 3.57 -4.82
C LEU A 64 2.07 3.71 -3.57
N ALA A 65 2.68 4.13 -2.46
CA ALA A 65 1.94 4.30 -1.20
C ALA A 65 0.85 5.36 -1.32
N GLN A 66 1.09 6.42 -2.07
CA GLN A 66 0.10 7.47 -2.30
C GLN A 66 -1.14 6.98 -3.04
N ALA A 67 -0.98 5.95 -3.85
CA ALA A 67 -2.09 5.42 -4.64
C ALA A 67 -3.01 4.51 -3.82
N ILE A 68 -2.56 4.04 -2.67
CA ILE A 68 -3.33 3.12 -1.83
C ILE A 68 -4.16 3.92 -0.85
N VAL A 69 -5.48 3.93 -1.05
CA VAL A 69 -6.42 4.64 -0.16
C VAL A 69 -6.91 3.66 0.91
N VAL A 70 -6.78 4.07 2.13
CA VAL A 70 -7.18 3.27 3.29
C VAL A 70 -8.18 3.98 4.18
#